data_400f37af1864c35a707164941f29a99f
#
_entry.id   400f37af1864c35a707164941f29a99f
#
_cell.length_a   1.000
_cell.length_b   1.000
_cell.length_c   1.000
_cell.angle_alpha   90.00
_cell.angle_beta   90.00
_cell.angle_gamma   90.00
#
_symmetry.space_group_name_H-M   'P 1'
#
loop_
_entity.id
_entity.type
_entity.pdbx_description
1 polymer ?
#
loop_
_entity_poly.entity_id
_entity_poly.type
_entity_poly.pdbx_seq_one_letter_code
_entity_poly.pdbx_strand_id
1 'polypeptide(L)'
;MEIVVALYKEDVSWIRNLCDKYSITVYNKSDTYPHCIDDLIKKNKINYITLKNLGKESHTYFYHILKNYDNLPNKIFFTQANPFDHIIKKQIASNEFFYGLIEDFDKNQSQFKGYGAKHYLWITGIGESKIKACKKLYTTLFTNKFEDWTFRNAGIFGVTKEEILMRSKEFYLRCFESLNKEWNPPEGYAFERLWSCIFDKKYNSKIK
;
A
#
# COMPACT_ATOMS: atom_id res chain seq x y z
N MET A 1 -0.74 -13.44 9.10
CA MET A 1 -0.59 -12.19 8.30
C MET A 1 -1.55 -12.21 7.12
N GLU A 2 -2.05 -11.07 6.71
CA GLU A 2 -2.83 -10.92 5.47
C GLU A 2 -2.00 -10.19 4.41
N ILE A 3 -2.17 -10.59 3.13
CA ILE A 3 -1.59 -9.90 1.96
C ILE A 3 -2.71 -9.22 1.20
N VAL A 4 -2.58 -7.93 0.97
CA VAL A 4 -3.56 -7.11 0.24
C VAL A 4 -2.97 -6.67 -1.09
N VAL A 5 -3.61 -7.06 -2.19
CA VAL A 5 -3.14 -6.84 -3.55
C VAL A 5 -4.05 -5.85 -4.28
N ALA A 6 -3.50 -4.75 -4.75
CA ALA A 6 -4.18 -3.81 -5.65
C ALA A 6 -3.92 -4.24 -7.11
N LEU A 7 -4.94 -4.76 -7.77
CA LEU A 7 -4.90 -5.27 -9.14
C LEU A 7 -5.61 -4.32 -10.11
N TYR A 8 -5.04 -4.11 -11.29
CA TYR A 8 -5.73 -3.49 -12.43
C TYR A 8 -5.83 -4.45 -13.62
N LYS A 9 -4.73 -4.74 -14.30
CA LYS A 9 -4.69 -5.65 -15.47
C LYS A 9 -3.47 -6.56 -15.47
N GLU A 10 -2.64 -6.46 -14.44
CA GLU A 10 -1.39 -7.20 -14.34
C GLU A 10 -1.64 -8.69 -14.11
N ASP A 11 -0.64 -9.50 -14.43
CA ASP A 11 -0.62 -10.90 -14.02
C ASP A 11 -0.32 -11.01 -12.52
N VAL A 12 -1.20 -11.71 -11.81
CA VAL A 12 -1.07 -11.98 -10.37
C VAL A 12 -0.91 -13.48 -10.06
N SER A 13 -0.50 -14.28 -11.04
CA SER A 13 -0.30 -15.74 -10.88
C SER A 13 0.66 -16.08 -9.74
N TRP A 14 1.59 -15.18 -9.40
CA TRP A 14 2.55 -15.33 -8.32
C TRP A 14 1.91 -15.56 -6.93
N ILE A 15 0.64 -15.12 -6.71
CA ILE A 15 -0.03 -15.33 -5.42
C ILE A 15 -0.33 -16.81 -5.14
N ARG A 16 -0.30 -17.69 -6.15
CA ARG A 16 -0.56 -19.13 -6.02
C ARG A 16 0.36 -19.80 -5.01
N ASN A 17 1.62 -19.38 -4.96
CA ASN A 17 2.61 -19.93 -4.04
C ASN A 17 2.45 -19.44 -2.60
N LEU A 18 1.53 -18.49 -2.35
CA LEU A 18 1.33 -17.85 -1.06
C LEU A 18 -0.04 -18.16 -0.43
N CYS A 19 -1.04 -18.53 -1.24
CA CYS A 19 -2.44 -18.65 -0.80
C CYS A 19 -2.71 -19.80 0.21
N ASP A 20 -1.82 -20.78 0.31
CA ASP A 20 -1.93 -21.82 1.33
C ASP A 20 -1.28 -21.41 2.68
N LYS A 21 -0.44 -20.37 2.66
CA LYS A 21 0.29 -19.89 3.84
C LYS A 21 -0.31 -18.61 4.42
N TYR A 22 -0.86 -17.75 3.57
CA TYR A 22 -1.36 -16.43 3.96
C TYR A 22 -2.80 -16.22 3.52
N SER A 23 -3.57 -15.48 4.31
CA SER A 23 -4.81 -14.89 3.84
C SER A 23 -4.50 -13.86 2.77
N ILE A 24 -5.16 -13.93 1.61
CA ILE A 24 -4.93 -12.99 0.51
C ILE A 24 -6.24 -12.33 0.10
N THR A 25 -6.23 -11.00 0.04
CA THR A 25 -7.34 -10.22 -0.50
C THR A 25 -6.87 -9.48 -1.76
N VAL A 26 -7.50 -9.79 -2.89
CA VAL A 26 -7.24 -9.15 -4.19
C VAL A 26 -8.37 -8.17 -4.50
N TYR A 27 -8.02 -6.90 -4.67
CA TYR A 27 -8.94 -5.85 -5.11
C TYR A 27 -8.72 -5.56 -6.59
N ASN A 28 -9.63 -6.03 -7.44
CA ASN A 28 -9.58 -5.77 -8.87
C ASN A 28 -10.27 -4.43 -9.21
N LYS A 29 -9.55 -3.53 -9.83
CA LYS A 29 -10.01 -2.21 -10.28
C LYS A 29 -10.20 -2.14 -11.81
N SER A 30 -10.10 -3.28 -12.47
CA SER A 30 -10.29 -3.44 -13.93
C SER A 30 -11.63 -4.11 -14.23
N ASP A 31 -12.15 -3.84 -15.42
CA ASP A 31 -13.27 -4.60 -15.99
C ASP A 31 -12.82 -5.98 -16.51
N THR A 32 -11.51 -6.23 -16.57
CA THR A 32 -10.94 -7.51 -17.00
C THR A 32 -10.89 -8.49 -15.83
N TYR A 33 -11.44 -9.68 -16.02
CA TYR A 33 -11.39 -10.76 -15.06
C TYR A 33 -9.99 -11.43 -15.04
N PRO A 34 -9.37 -11.66 -13.87
CA PRO A 34 -8.03 -12.24 -13.78
C PRO A 34 -8.06 -13.77 -13.92
N HIS A 35 -8.15 -14.30 -15.15
CA HIS A 35 -8.23 -15.73 -15.42
C HIS A 35 -7.06 -16.54 -14.83
N CYS A 36 -5.90 -15.91 -14.63
CA CYS A 36 -4.71 -16.56 -14.05
C CYS A 36 -4.91 -17.07 -12.60
N ILE A 37 -5.95 -16.59 -11.89
CA ILE A 37 -6.28 -16.99 -10.52
C ILE A 37 -7.75 -17.45 -10.35
N ASP A 38 -8.44 -17.75 -11.44
CA ASP A 38 -9.86 -18.12 -11.44
C ASP A 38 -10.16 -19.31 -10.51
N ASP A 39 -9.33 -20.33 -10.55
CA ASP A 39 -9.47 -21.52 -9.69
C ASP A 39 -9.29 -21.20 -8.19
N LEU A 40 -8.44 -20.22 -7.84
CA LEU A 40 -8.28 -19.78 -6.45
C LEU A 40 -9.53 -19.03 -5.97
N ILE A 41 -10.12 -18.21 -6.83
CA ILE A 41 -11.37 -17.50 -6.54
C ILE A 41 -12.52 -18.50 -6.35
N LYS A 42 -12.72 -19.44 -7.30
CA LYS A 42 -13.77 -20.45 -7.24
C LYS A 42 -13.66 -21.39 -6.04
N LYS A 43 -12.45 -21.69 -5.61
CA LYS A 43 -12.18 -22.54 -4.43
C LYS A 43 -12.17 -21.76 -3.10
N ASN A 44 -12.49 -20.47 -3.11
CA ASN A 44 -12.41 -19.58 -1.93
C ASN A 44 -11.03 -19.61 -1.22
N LYS A 45 -9.95 -19.80 -1.97
CA LYS A 45 -8.57 -19.75 -1.46
C LYS A 45 -8.10 -18.32 -1.21
N ILE A 46 -8.74 -17.36 -1.85
CA ILE A 46 -8.48 -15.92 -1.73
C ILE A 46 -9.79 -15.15 -1.64
N ASN A 47 -9.76 -13.98 -1.02
CA ASN A 47 -10.84 -13.01 -1.09
C ASN A 47 -10.67 -12.17 -2.36
N TYR A 48 -11.70 -12.13 -3.20
CA TYR A 48 -11.69 -11.35 -4.43
C TYR A 48 -12.80 -10.30 -4.41
N ILE A 49 -12.44 -9.04 -4.62
CA ILE A 49 -13.35 -7.90 -4.51
C ILE A 49 -13.12 -6.95 -5.69
N THR A 50 -14.18 -6.54 -6.37
CA THR A 50 -14.11 -5.53 -7.42
C THR A 50 -14.29 -4.13 -6.83
N LEU A 51 -13.44 -3.19 -7.23
CA LEU A 51 -13.51 -1.78 -6.87
C LEU A 51 -13.53 -0.88 -8.12
N LYS A 52 -14.06 0.32 -7.97
CA LYS A 52 -13.90 1.36 -9.00
C LYS A 52 -12.41 1.72 -9.18
N ASN A 53 -12.00 1.98 -10.41
CA ASN A 53 -10.63 2.40 -10.71
C ASN A 53 -10.41 3.89 -10.34
N LEU A 54 -10.21 4.16 -9.07
CA LEU A 54 -9.97 5.48 -8.51
C LEU A 54 -8.70 5.46 -7.65
N GLY A 55 -7.94 6.57 -7.61
CA GLY A 55 -6.90 6.83 -6.61
C GLY A 55 -5.75 5.83 -6.54
N LYS A 56 -5.46 5.12 -7.64
CA LYS A 56 -4.38 4.11 -7.71
C LYS A 56 -4.46 3.06 -6.59
N GLU A 57 -3.33 2.44 -6.23
CA GLU A 57 -3.21 1.46 -5.14
C GLU A 57 -3.55 2.04 -3.77
N SER A 58 -3.25 3.33 -3.55
CA SER A 58 -3.50 4.00 -2.27
C SER A 58 -4.98 4.01 -1.88
N HIS A 59 -5.88 4.20 -2.86
CA HIS A 59 -7.33 4.10 -2.63
C HIS A 59 -7.73 2.69 -2.16
N THR A 60 -7.16 1.65 -2.76
CA THR A 60 -7.39 0.26 -2.38
C THR A 60 -6.96 0.00 -0.94
N TYR A 61 -5.79 0.50 -0.54
CA TYR A 61 -5.24 0.26 0.79
C TYR A 61 -6.05 0.95 1.88
N PHE A 62 -6.45 2.20 1.67
CA PHE A 62 -7.33 2.89 2.62
C PHE A 62 -8.73 2.27 2.67
N TYR A 63 -9.27 1.82 1.53
CA TYR A 63 -10.53 1.07 1.52
C TYR A 63 -10.44 -0.19 2.38
N HIS A 64 -9.36 -0.96 2.21
CA HIS A 64 -9.14 -2.17 3.00
C HIS A 64 -9.05 -1.88 4.49
N ILE A 65 -8.26 -0.87 4.88
CA ILE A 65 -8.13 -0.44 6.29
C ILE A 65 -9.48 -0.03 6.86
N LEU A 66 -10.24 0.81 6.17
CA LEU A 66 -11.54 1.30 6.63
C LEU A 66 -12.56 0.17 6.79
N LYS A 67 -12.63 -0.73 5.81
CA LYS A 67 -13.56 -1.87 5.83
C LYS A 67 -13.30 -2.81 7.00
N ASN A 68 -12.03 -2.99 7.35
CA ASN A 68 -11.60 -3.96 8.35
C ASN A 68 -11.12 -3.31 9.66
N TYR A 69 -11.30 -2.00 9.86
CA TYR A 69 -10.68 -1.23 10.95
C TYR A 69 -10.92 -1.86 12.34
N ASP A 70 -12.11 -2.37 12.57
CA ASP A 70 -12.50 -2.97 13.85
C ASP A 70 -12.03 -4.44 14.00
N ASN A 71 -11.59 -5.09 12.89
CA ASN A 71 -11.19 -6.50 12.82
C ASN A 71 -9.87 -6.70 12.06
N LEU A 72 -8.90 -5.80 12.21
CA LEU A 72 -7.61 -5.89 11.54
C LEU A 72 -6.82 -7.13 11.99
N PRO A 73 -6.16 -7.85 11.07
CA PRO A 73 -5.19 -8.87 11.43
C PRO A 73 -3.92 -8.24 12.04
N ASN A 74 -3.15 -9.01 12.80
CA ASN A 74 -1.96 -8.50 13.49
C ASN A 74 -0.92 -7.85 12.54
N LYS A 75 -0.82 -8.35 11.31
CA LYS A 75 0.08 -7.82 10.28
C LYS A 75 -0.61 -7.82 8.92
N ILE A 76 -0.38 -6.79 8.14
CA ILE A 76 -0.83 -6.67 6.75
C ILE A 76 0.36 -6.32 5.87
N PHE A 77 0.49 -7.01 4.75
CA PHE A 77 1.44 -6.70 3.69
C PHE A 77 0.67 -6.15 2.49
N PHE A 78 0.85 -4.86 2.20
CA PHE A 78 0.25 -4.19 1.06
C PHE A 78 1.16 -4.26 -0.16
N THR A 79 0.61 -4.56 -1.32
CA THR A 79 1.35 -4.61 -2.58
C THR A 79 0.48 -4.29 -3.78
N GLN A 80 1.08 -3.69 -4.79
CA GLN A 80 0.49 -3.65 -6.14
C GLN A 80 0.64 -5.00 -6.82
N ALA A 81 -0.15 -5.26 -7.86
CA ALA A 81 -0.20 -6.54 -8.55
C ALA A 81 1.09 -6.88 -9.29
N ASN A 82 1.79 -5.88 -9.85
CA ASN A 82 3.16 -6.05 -10.34
C ASN A 82 4.18 -5.43 -9.37
N PRO A 83 4.66 -6.16 -8.35
CA PRO A 83 5.64 -5.62 -7.41
C PRO A 83 7.05 -5.52 -8.01
N PHE A 84 7.33 -6.22 -9.11
CA PHE A 84 8.67 -6.45 -9.64
C PHE A 84 9.29 -5.20 -10.28
N ASP A 85 8.47 -4.28 -10.79
CA ASP A 85 8.93 -3.03 -11.41
C ASP A 85 9.52 -2.03 -10.40
N HIS A 86 9.21 -2.20 -9.13
CA HIS A 86 9.49 -1.22 -8.08
C HIS A 86 10.42 -1.73 -6.98
N ILE A 87 10.66 -3.05 -6.91
CA ILE A 87 11.61 -3.63 -5.97
C ILE A 87 13.03 -3.38 -6.49
N ILE A 88 13.89 -2.95 -5.58
CA ILE A 88 15.25 -2.50 -5.87
C ILE A 88 16.01 -3.54 -6.69
N LYS A 89 16.52 -3.08 -7.84
CA LYS A 89 17.28 -3.79 -8.88
C LYS A 89 16.42 -4.76 -9.70
N LYS A 90 16.02 -4.30 -10.87
CA LYS A 90 15.43 -5.13 -11.94
C LYS A 90 16.15 -6.46 -12.22
N GLN A 91 17.40 -6.61 -11.79
CA GLN A 91 18.23 -7.81 -11.95
C GLN A 91 17.97 -8.90 -10.92
N ILE A 92 17.23 -8.61 -9.83
CA ILE A 92 16.95 -9.54 -8.71
C ILE A 92 15.44 -9.67 -8.47
N ALA A 93 14.62 -9.10 -9.34
CA ALA A 93 13.16 -9.12 -9.21
C ALA A 93 12.62 -10.50 -9.65
N SER A 94 12.90 -11.52 -8.83
CA SER A 94 12.29 -12.84 -8.98
C SER A 94 11.14 -13.02 -7.98
N ASN A 95 10.26 -13.97 -8.26
CA ASN A 95 9.20 -14.35 -7.33
C ASN A 95 9.79 -14.75 -5.97
N GLU A 96 10.89 -15.50 -5.95
CA GLU A 96 11.56 -15.98 -4.74
C GLU A 96 12.07 -14.83 -3.89
N PHE A 97 12.65 -13.79 -4.51
CA PHE A 97 13.08 -12.60 -3.79
C PHE A 97 11.89 -11.87 -3.15
N PHE A 98 10.80 -11.71 -3.90
CA PHE A 98 9.59 -11.06 -3.38
C PHE A 98 8.95 -11.87 -2.25
N TYR A 99 8.88 -13.18 -2.37
CA TYR A 99 8.40 -14.06 -1.29
C TYR A 99 9.27 -13.95 -0.05
N GLY A 100 10.59 -13.84 -0.23
CA GLY A 100 11.52 -13.58 0.87
C GLY A 100 11.25 -12.29 1.63
N LEU A 101 10.84 -11.21 0.94
CA LEU A 101 10.44 -9.94 1.60
C LEU A 101 9.16 -10.11 2.43
N ILE A 102 8.19 -10.84 1.92
CA ILE A 102 6.93 -11.14 2.62
C ILE A 102 7.21 -11.98 3.86
N GLU A 103 8.03 -13.03 3.74
CA GLU A 103 8.41 -13.87 4.86
C GLU A 103 9.24 -13.14 5.92
N ASP A 104 10.18 -12.29 5.50
CA ASP A 104 10.95 -11.46 6.42
C ASP A 104 10.03 -10.54 7.23
N PHE A 105 9.05 -9.91 6.56
CA PHE A 105 8.08 -9.08 7.28
C PHE A 105 7.26 -9.91 8.27
N ASP A 106 6.78 -11.06 7.86
CA ASP A 106 5.96 -11.92 8.72
C ASP A 106 6.73 -12.38 9.97
N LYS A 107 7.96 -12.87 9.79
CA LYS A 107 8.73 -13.52 10.84
C LYS A 107 9.54 -12.55 11.70
N ASN A 108 10.17 -11.54 11.06
CA ASN A 108 11.25 -10.76 11.67
C ASN A 108 10.89 -9.30 11.94
N GLN A 109 9.82 -8.76 11.32
CA GLN A 109 9.49 -7.35 11.47
C GLN A 109 8.33 -7.17 12.45
N SER A 110 8.49 -6.25 13.40
CA SER A 110 7.47 -5.85 14.37
C SER A 110 6.98 -4.42 14.17
N GLN A 111 7.35 -3.79 13.08
CA GLN A 111 7.01 -2.41 12.76
C GLN A 111 6.95 -2.17 11.24
N PHE A 112 6.38 -1.03 10.85
CA PHE A 112 6.28 -0.58 9.47
C PHE A 112 7.60 -0.73 8.71
N LYS A 113 7.52 -1.32 7.51
CA LYS A 113 8.65 -1.47 6.61
C LYS A 113 8.23 -1.31 5.16
N GLY A 114 8.72 -0.26 4.51
CA GLY A 114 8.59 -0.07 3.06
C GLY A 114 9.69 -0.80 2.28
N TYR A 115 9.37 -1.31 1.09
CA TYR A 115 10.26 -2.19 0.31
C TYR A 115 10.75 -1.59 -1.02
N GLY A 116 10.24 -0.45 -1.44
CA GLY A 116 10.75 0.25 -2.62
C GLY A 116 12.14 0.89 -2.42
N ALA A 117 12.68 1.51 -3.46
CA ALA A 117 13.92 2.27 -3.35
C ALA A 117 13.79 3.43 -2.35
N LYS A 118 14.84 3.66 -1.55
CA LYS A 118 14.88 4.77 -0.59
C LYS A 118 15.17 6.09 -1.31
N HIS A 119 14.34 7.07 -1.10
CA HIS A 119 14.45 8.40 -1.67
C HIS A 119 14.37 9.49 -0.61
N TYR A 120 14.92 10.66 -0.94
CA TYR A 120 14.67 11.91 -0.22
C TYR A 120 13.63 12.73 -0.98
N LEU A 121 12.72 13.38 -0.30
CA LEU A 121 11.55 14.01 -0.90
C LEU A 121 11.89 15.03 -2.02
N TRP A 122 12.96 15.78 -1.91
CA TRP A 122 13.35 16.83 -2.86
C TRP A 122 14.43 16.45 -3.86
N ILE A 123 15.18 15.40 -3.66
CA ILE A 123 16.30 15.03 -4.52
C ILE A 123 15.85 14.22 -5.75
N THR A 124 14.60 13.80 -5.80
CA THR A 124 14.14 12.79 -6.77
C THR A 124 13.68 13.35 -8.13
N GLY A 125 13.96 14.61 -8.47
CA GLY A 125 13.57 15.18 -9.76
C GLY A 125 12.05 15.18 -10.02
N ILE A 126 11.26 15.10 -8.98
CA ILE A 126 9.80 15.10 -9.04
C ILE A 126 9.36 16.52 -9.35
N GLY A 127 8.62 16.70 -10.44
CA GLY A 127 8.13 18.01 -10.86
C GLY A 127 7.40 18.75 -9.72
N GLU A 128 7.49 20.08 -9.71
CA GLU A 128 6.94 20.97 -8.68
C GLU A 128 5.48 20.67 -8.30
N SER A 129 4.66 20.27 -9.27
CA SER A 129 3.26 19.92 -9.05
C SER A 129 3.07 18.76 -8.08
N LYS A 130 3.92 17.73 -8.15
CA LYS A 130 3.85 16.56 -7.24
C LYS A 130 4.34 16.90 -5.84
N ILE A 131 5.37 17.72 -5.73
CA ILE A 131 5.84 18.24 -4.43
C ILE A 131 4.75 19.12 -3.79
N LYS A 132 4.11 19.97 -4.57
CA LYS A 132 3.01 20.82 -4.10
C LYS A 132 1.83 20.01 -3.58
N ALA A 133 1.44 18.94 -4.30
CA ALA A 133 0.39 18.02 -3.84
C ALA A 133 0.78 17.32 -2.54
N CYS A 134 2.03 16.86 -2.42
CA CYS A 134 2.53 16.22 -1.21
C CYS A 134 2.53 17.17 0.00
N LYS A 135 3.01 18.42 -0.18
CA LYS A 135 2.97 19.46 0.86
C LYS A 135 1.54 19.77 1.28
N LYS A 136 0.64 19.97 0.32
CA LYS A 136 -0.77 20.26 0.59
C LYS A 136 -1.41 19.13 1.39
N LEU A 137 -1.23 17.89 0.95
CA LEU A 137 -1.79 16.72 1.63
C LEU A 137 -1.21 16.56 3.03
N TYR A 138 0.11 16.72 3.20
CA TYR A 138 0.77 16.66 4.48
C TYR A 138 0.19 17.68 5.48
N THR A 139 0.09 18.96 5.08
CA THR A 139 -0.47 20.02 5.95
C THR A 139 -1.94 19.85 6.24
N THR A 140 -2.67 19.09 5.43
CA THR A 140 -4.07 18.74 5.70
C THR A 140 -4.19 17.61 6.74
N LEU A 141 -3.27 16.65 6.72
CA LEU A 141 -3.33 15.44 7.55
C LEU A 141 -2.57 15.59 8.88
N PHE A 142 -1.51 16.40 8.91
CA PHE A 142 -0.61 16.52 10.06
C PHE A 142 -0.55 17.94 10.61
N THR A 143 -0.31 18.06 11.92
CA THR A 143 -0.26 19.36 12.64
C THR A 143 1.09 20.04 12.61
N ASN A 144 2.16 19.24 12.45
CA ASN A 144 3.52 19.77 12.46
C ASN A 144 3.89 20.42 11.13
N LYS A 145 4.91 21.25 11.16
CA LYS A 145 5.50 21.85 9.96
C LYS A 145 5.96 20.76 9.01
N PHE A 146 5.72 20.99 7.72
CA PHE A 146 6.28 20.17 6.67
C PHE A 146 7.81 20.20 6.75
N GLU A 147 8.42 19.05 6.95
CA GLU A 147 9.86 18.85 7.02
C GLU A 147 10.25 17.78 5.99
N ASP A 148 11.53 17.65 5.75
CA ASP A 148 12.02 16.61 4.89
C ASP A 148 11.98 15.25 5.57
N TRP A 149 11.68 14.25 4.80
CA TRP A 149 11.78 12.86 5.24
C TRP A 149 12.28 11.96 4.13
N THR A 150 12.77 10.81 4.53
CA THR A 150 13.04 9.74 3.62
C THR A 150 11.79 8.88 3.44
N PHE A 151 11.52 8.47 2.23
CA PHE A 151 10.46 7.52 1.93
C PHE A 151 10.99 6.39 1.04
N ARG A 152 10.23 5.33 0.95
CA ARG A 152 10.45 4.31 -0.07
C ARG A 152 9.36 4.43 -1.12
N ASN A 153 9.76 4.54 -2.38
CA ASN A 153 8.82 4.55 -3.48
C ASN A 153 8.15 3.18 -3.63
N ALA A 154 7.09 3.12 -4.38
CA ALA A 154 6.17 2.02 -4.53
C ALA A 154 5.22 1.81 -3.35
N GLY A 155 4.00 1.42 -3.68
CA GLY A 155 2.99 1.02 -2.72
C GLY A 155 3.21 -0.40 -2.18
N ILE A 156 4.46 -0.74 -1.77
CA ILE A 156 4.83 -2.06 -1.25
C ILE A 156 5.37 -1.89 0.16
N PHE A 157 4.61 -2.31 1.15
CA PHE A 157 5.00 -2.18 2.55
C PHE A 157 4.24 -3.15 3.46
N GLY A 158 4.88 -3.49 4.57
CA GLY A 158 4.27 -4.19 5.67
C GLY A 158 3.96 -3.24 6.83
N VAL A 159 2.87 -3.47 7.53
CA VAL A 159 2.40 -2.67 8.67
C VAL A 159 1.73 -3.56 9.71
N THR A 160 1.86 -3.22 10.99
CA THR A 160 1.19 -3.92 12.07
C THR A 160 -0.18 -3.30 12.40
N LYS A 161 -1.05 -4.08 13.04
CA LYS A 161 -2.34 -3.61 13.54
C LYS A 161 -2.17 -2.40 14.46
N GLU A 162 -1.21 -2.45 15.37
CA GLU A 162 -0.91 -1.38 16.32
C GLU A 162 -0.57 -0.07 15.60
N GLU A 163 0.19 -0.16 14.51
CA GLU A 163 0.57 1.03 13.73
C GLU A 163 -0.61 1.60 12.95
N ILE A 164 -1.50 0.76 12.44
CA ILE A 164 -2.75 1.24 11.82
C ILE A 164 -3.62 1.92 12.89
N LEU A 165 -3.77 1.32 14.06
CA LEU A 165 -4.61 1.86 15.14
C LEU A 165 -4.01 3.10 15.83
N MET A 166 -2.78 3.52 15.51
CA MET A 166 -2.26 4.83 15.91
C MET A 166 -3.04 5.98 15.28
N ARG A 167 -3.78 5.73 14.21
CA ARG A 167 -4.62 6.70 13.51
C ARG A 167 -6.08 6.32 13.67
N SER A 168 -6.93 7.31 13.85
CA SER A 168 -8.37 7.05 13.95
C SER A 168 -8.98 6.61 12.61
N LYS A 169 -10.14 6.01 12.66
CA LYS A 169 -10.90 5.64 11.46
C LYS A 169 -11.23 6.87 10.59
N GLU A 170 -11.50 8.01 11.24
CA GLU A 170 -11.76 9.30 10.57
C GLU A 170 -10.53 9.82 9.82
N PHE A 171 -9.32 9.58 10.35
CA PHE A 171 -8.09 9.91 9.63
C PHE A 171 -8.02 9.15 8.30
N TYR A 172 -8.25 7.84 8.34
CA TYR A 172 -8.26 7.01 7.12
C TYR A 172 -9.40 7.37 6.17
N LEU A 173 -10.57 7.75 6.70
CA LEU A 173 -11.68 8.22 5.87
C LEU A 173 -11.29 9.48 5.09
N ARG A 174 -10.68 10.47 5.73
CA ARG A 174 -10.16 11.67 5.04
C ARG A 174 -9.12 11.34 3.97
N CYS A 175 -8.22 10.40 4.24
CA CYS A 175 -7.25 9.92 3.26
C CYS A 175 -7.95 9.28 2.05
N PHE A 176 -8.91 8.40 2.28
CA PHE A 176 -9.69 7.72 1.26
C PHE A 176 -10.50 8.71 0.39
N GLU A 177 -11.21 9.64 1.03
CA GLU A 177 -12.02 10.65 0.34
C GLU A 177 -11.17 11.57 -0.55
N SER A 178 -9.94 11.87 -0.15
CA SER A 178 -9.02 12.66 -0.96
C SER A 178 -8.67 11.99 -2.30
N LEU A 179 -8.76 10.65 -2.37
CA LEU A 179 -8.46 9.82 -3.54
C LEU A 179 -9.71 9.43 -4.35
N ASN A 180 -10.90 9.58 -3.78
CA ASN A 180 -12.15 9.11 -4.37
C ASN A 180 -12.71 10.08 -5.43
N LYS A 181 -11.88 10.52 -6.36
CA LYS A 181 -12.21 11.54 -7.37
C LYS A 181 -12.03 11.02 -8.79
N GLU A 182 -10.83 10.57 -9.11
CA GLU A 182 -10.44 10.14 -10.43
C GLU A 182 -9.44 8.97 -10.37
N TRP A 183 -9.15 8.33 -11.51
CA TRP A 183 -8.26 7.17 -11.55
C TRP A 183 -6.81 7.50 -11.14
N ASN A 184 -6.32 8.71 -11.43
CA ASN A 184 -4.92 9.11 -11.23
C ASN A 184 -4.77 10.49 -10.55
N PRO A 185 -5.32 10.70 -9.35
CA PRO A 185 -5.21 11.98 -8.66
C PRO A 185 -3.75 12.24 -8.21
N PRO A 186 -3.32 13.51 -8.13
CA PRO A 186 -2.00 13.88 -7.61
C PRO A 186 -1.76 13.36 -6.19
N GLU A 187 -2.80 13.22 -5.40
CA GLU A 187 -2.78 12.68 -4.05
C GLU A 187 -2.31 11.21 -4.02
N GLY A 188 -2.57 10.42 -5.06
CA GLY A 188 -2.05 9.04 -5.17
C GLY A 188 -0.52 9.00 -5.11
N TYR A 189 0.15 9.89 -5.84
CA TYR A 189 1.61 10.05 -5.77
C TYR A 189 2.08 10.61 -4.41
N ALA A 190 1.27 11.47 -3.79
CA ALA A 190 1.60 12.02 -2.49
C ALA A 190 1.57 10.93 -1.40
N PHE A 191 0.57 10.06 -1.39
CA PHE A 191 0.49 8.95 -0.42
C PHE A 191 1.64 7.97 -0.54
N GLU A 192 2.12 7.66 -1.75
CA GLU A 192 3.31 6.83 -1.94
C GLU A 192 4.52 7.36 -1.13
N ARG A 193 4.61 8.66 -0.93
CA ARG A 193 5.66 9.35 -0.16
C ARG A 193 5.35 9.50 1.32
N LEU A 194 4.08 9.40 1.68
CA LEU A 194 3.61 9.64 3.04
C LEU A 194 3.43 8.37 3.87
N TRP A 195 3.60 7.18 3.31
CA TRP A 195 3.38 5.92 4.05
C TRP A 195 4.19 5.88 5.36
N SER A 196 5.46 6.30 5.33
CA SER A 196 6.26 6.38 6.55
C SER A 196 5.71 7.40 7.57
N CYS A 197 5.18 8.53 7.09
CA CYS A 197 4.57 9.53 7.99
C CYS A 197 3.25 9.02 8.59
N ILE A 198 2.54 8.14 7.89
CA ILE A 198 1.27 7.57 8.34
C ILE A 198 1.50 6.45 9.36
N PHE A 199 2.44 5.54 9.11
CA PHE A 199 2.57 4.30 9.86
C PHE A 199 3.79 4.21 10.78
N ASP A 200 4.87 4.99 10.57
CA ASP A 200 6.05 4.93 11.43
C ASP A 200 5.78 5.67 12.75
N LYS A 201 5.99 4.97 13.86
CA LYS A 201 5.78 5.46 15.24
C LYS A 201 6.48 6.78 15.54
N LYS A 202 7.62 7.06 14.92
CA LYS A 202 8.35 8.33 15.11
C LYS A 202 7.57 9.57 14.66
N TYR A 203 6.53 9.42 13.84
CA TYR A 203 5.66 10.50 13.39
C TYR A 203 4.31 10.56 14.12
N ASN A 204 4.10 9.72 15.14
CA ASN A 204 2.81 9.54 15.81
C ASN A 204 2.25 10.81 16.50
N SER A 205 3.12 11.66 17.04
CA SER A 205 2.73 12.88 17.79
C SER A 205 2.22 14.05 16.92
N LYS A 206 2.00 13.84 15.62
CA LYS A 206 1.93 14.92 14.63
C LYS A 206 0.63 14.96 13.83
N ILE A 207 -0.51 14.46 14.38
CA ILE A 207 -1.80 14.41 13.65
C ILE A 207 -2.72 15.58 14.03
N LYS A 208 -3.52 16.02 13.05
CA LYS A 208 -4.67 16.91 13.23
C LYS A 208 -5.91 16.13 13.60
#